data_627cc51ffcc0c0f9a8fd73aecb6a125c
#
_entry.id   627cc51ffcc0c0f9a8fd73aecb6a125c
#
_cell.length_a   1.000
_cell.length_b   1.000
_cell.length_c   1.000
_cell.angle_alpha   90.00
_cell.angle_beta   90.00
_cell.angle_gamma   90.00
#
_symmetry.space_group_name_H-M   'P 1'
#
loop_
_entity.id
_entity.type
_entity.pdbx_description
1 polymer ?
#
loop_
_entity_poly.entity_id
_entity_poly.type
_entity_poly.pdbx_seq_one_letter_code
_entity_poly.pdbx_strand_id
1 'polypeptide(L)'
;MNHTLLSLVQVAAALLLAAATLAASVRIVRGPGAADRVIALDMLGLIGVAAAGLAALVSGSAAFIDIALGVALVGFLATVAFAGFIARGAIRSTEGTPKEDTP
;
A
#
# COMPACT_ATOMS: atom_id res chain seq x y z
N MET A 1 31.68 8.92 -0.40
CA MET A 1 30.48 9.38 -1.10
C MET A 1 30.22 10.82 -0.67
N ASN A 2 30.11 11.72 -1.63
CA ASN A 2 29.98 13.14 -1.32
C ASN A 2 28.63 13.43 -0.64
N HIS A 3 28.65 14.15 0.46
CA HIS A 3 27.43 14.56 1.20
C HIS A 3 26.41 15.23 0.28
N THR A 4 26.85 15.90 -0.75
CA THR A 4 26.00 16.53 -1.78
C THR A 4 25.19 15.52 -2.60
N LEU A 5 25.80 14.41 -3.00
CA LEU A 5 25.09 13.34 -3.72
C LEU A 5 24.04 12.67 -2.83
N LEU A 6 24.40 12.42 -1.57
CA LEU A 6 23.48 11.80 -0.62
C LEU A 6 22.26 12.70 -0.38
N SER A 7 22.48 14.00 -0.17
CA SER A 7 21.38 14.95 0.02
C SER A 7 20.50 15.10 -1.21
N LEU A 8 21.08 15.08 -2.41
CA LEU A 8 20.30 15.12 -3.65
C LEU A 8 19.41 13.89 -3.81
N VAL A 9 19.95 12.71 -3.51
CA VAL A 9 19.19 11.45 -3.57
C VAL A 9 18.03 11.46 -2.54
N GLN A 10 18.29 11.94 -1.34
CA GLN A 10 17.25 12.05 -0.29
C GLN A 10 16.13 13.01 -0.68
N VAL A 11 16.47 14.16 -1.24
CA VAL A 11 15.48 15.13 -1.74
C VAL A 11 14.68 14.55 -2.92
N ALA A 12 15.36 13.91 -3.85
CA ALA A 12 14.68 13.26 -4.98
C ALA A 12 13.73 12.17 -4.51
N ALA A 13 14.16 11.34 -3.56
CA ALA A 13 13.31 10.31 -2.96
C ALA A 13 12.09 10.90 -2.25
N ALA A 14 12.27 11.99 -1.48
CA ALA A 14 11.18 12.68 -0.81
C ALA A 14 10.15 13.24 -1.82
N LEU A 15 10.62 13.84 -2.90
CA LEU A 15 9.74 14.37 -3.96
C LEU A 15 8.98 13.24 -4.67
N LEU A 16 9.62 12.12 -4.96
CA LEU A 16 8.96 10.95 -5.55
C LEU A 16 7.90 10.37 -4.61
N LEU A 17 8.20 10.25 -3.31
CA LEU A 17 7.23 9.79 -2.32
C LEU A 17 6.04 10.74 -2.21
N ALA A 18 6.26 12.05 -2.23
CA ALA A 18 5.20 13.04 -2.23
C ALA A 18 4.30 12.91 -3.47
N ALA A 19 4.90 12.78 -4.65
CA ALA A 19 4.16 12.59 -5.90
C ALA A 19 3.36 11.28 -5.90
N ALA A 20 3.96 10.18 -5.41
CA ALA A 20 3.31 8.89 -5.28
C ALA A 20 2.12 8.94 -4.30
N THR A 21 2.28 9.65 -3.18
CA THR A 21 1.21 9.87 -2.19
C THR A 21 0.03 10.61 -2.81
N LEU A 22 0.31 11.68 -3.56
CA LEU A 22 -0.73 12.44 -4.26
C LEU A 22 -1.46 11.57 -5.29
N ALA A 23 -0.73 10.81 -6.09
CA ALA A 23 -1.31 9.93 -7.10
C ALA A 23 -2.20 8.85 -6.46
N ALA A 24 -1.74 8.21 -5.38
CA ALA A 24 -2.52 7.22 -4.65
C ALA A 24 -3.78 7.83 -4.01
N SER A 25 -3.65 9.04 -3.45
CA SER A 25 -4.78 9.78 -2.85
C SER A 25 -5.85 10.12 -3.88
N VAL A 26 -5.45 10.59 -5.06
CA VAL A 26 -6.36 10.86 -6.18
C VAL A 26 -7.08 9.58 -6.60
N ARG A 27 -6.37 8.46 -6.64
CA ARG A 27 -6.96 7.16 -7.01
C ARG A 27 -7.99 6.67 -5.98
N ILE A 28 -7.79 6.93 -4.70
CA ILE A 28 -8.79 6.63 -3.66
C ILE A 28 -10.08 7.42 -3.87
N VAL A 29 -9.95 8.70 -4.18
CA VAL A 29 -11.11 9.59 -4.37
C VAL A 29 -11.84 9.30 -5.68
N ARG A 30 -11.10 9.05 -6.76
CA ARG A 30 -11.63 8.88 -8.11
C ARG A 30 -11.85 7.43 -8.53
N GLY A 31 -11.40 6.47 -7.74
CA GLY A 31 -11.53 5.05 -8.08
C GLY A 31 -12.99 4.65 -8.26
N PRO A 32 -13.37 4.09 -9.45
CA PRO A 32 -14.75 3.74 -9.76
C PRO A 32 -15.26 2.55 -8.95
N GLY A 33 -14.35 1.68 -8.47
CA GLY A 33 -14.70 0.48 -7.72
C GLY A 33 -14.09 0.42 -6.34
N ALA A 34 -14.68 -0.39 -5.46
CA ALA A 34 -14.14 -0.66 -4.14
C ALA A 34 -12.75 -1.31 -4.19
N ALA A 35 -12.52 -2.19 -5.16
CA ALA A 35 -11.24 -2.85 -5.39
C ALA A 35 -10.12 -1.84 -5.71
N ASP A 36 -10.40 -0.84 -6.54
CA ASP A 36 -9.42 0.22 -6.87
C ASP A 36 -9.02 1.04 -5.66
N ARG A 37 -9.96 1.34 -4.79
CA ARG A 37 -9.70 2.07 -3.54
C ARG A 37 -8.83 1.27 -2.58
N VAL A 38 -9.09 -0.03 -2.48
CA VAL A 38 -8.30 -0.91 -1.60
C VAL A 38 -6.87 -1.06 -2.11
N ILE A 39 -6.68 -1.21 -3.41
CA ILE A 39 -5.35 -1.24 -4.02
C ILE A 39 -4.61 0.08 -3.76
N ALA A 40 -5.28 1.21 -3.89
CA ALA A 40 -4.69 2.51 -3.61
C ALA A 40 -4.33 2.69 -2.11
N LEU A 41 -5.15 2.17 -1.20
CA LEU A 41 -4.85 2.15 0.23
C LEU A 41 -3.64 1.27 0.55
N ASP A 42 -3.51 0.12 -0.10
CA ASP A 42 -2.35 -0.76 0.03
C ASP A 42 -1.07 -0.07 -0.45
N MET A 43 -1.15 0.61 -1.59
CA MET A 43 -0.04 1.43 -2.11
C MET A 43 0.35 2.55 -1.14
N LEU A 44 -0.61 3.20 -0.48
CA LEU A 44 -0.32 4.19 0.56
C LEU A 44 0.42 3.58 1.74
N GLY A 45 0.08 2.36 2.12
CA GLY A 45 0.81 1.61 3.15
C GLY A 45 2.28 1.40 2.76
N LEU A 46 2.54 0.96 1.54
CA LEU A 46 3.89 0.77 1.01
C LEU A 46 4.68 2.09 0.94
N ILE A 47 4.03 3.16 0.51
CA ILE A 47 4.62 4.52 0.51
C ILE A 47 4.95 4.94 1.94
N GLY A 48 4.10 4.64 2.90
CA GLY A 48 4.34 4.90 4.32
C GLY A 48 5.58 4.18 4.86
N VAL A 49 5.75 2.91 4.50
CA VAL A 49 6.97 2.13 4.83
C VAL A 49 8.22 2.77 4.21
N ALA A 50 8.14 3.14 2.94
CA ALA A 50 9.26 3.82 2.25
C ALA A 50 9.58 5.18 2.87
N ALA A 51 8.56 5.95 3.26
CA ALA A 51 8.73 7.24 3.93
C ALA A 51 9.39 7.07 5.31
N ALA A 52 9.00 6.06 6.08
CA ALA A 52 9.63 5.75 7.36
C ALA A 52 11.10 5.31 7.17
N GLY A 53 11.39 4.53 6.13
CA GLY A 53 12.76 4.18 5.75
C GLY A 53 13.61 5.41 5.40
N LEU A 54 13.05 6.34 4.62
CA LEU A 54 13.73 7.60 4.31
C LEU A 54 13.94 8.45 5.56
N ALA A 55 12.95 8.52 6.45
CA ALA A 55 13.08 9.22 7.73
C ALA A 55 14.19 8.61 8.60
N ALA A 56 14.34 7.30 8.62
CA ALA A 56 15.43 6.63 9.30
C ALA A 56 16.81 7.05 8.75
N LEU A 57 16.93 7.12 7.43
CA LEU A 57 18.17 7.57 6.77
C LEU A 57 18.50 9.01 7.07
N VAL A 58 17.52 9.90 7.06
CA VAL A 58 17.73 11.35 7.29
C VAL A 58 18.00 11.64 8.75
N SER A 59 17.29 10.99 9.66
CA SER A 59 17.42 11.23 11.11
C SER A 59 18.54 10.42 11.77
N GLY A 60 19.00 9.35 11.11
CA GLY A 60 19.94 8.40 11.71
C GLY A 60 19.33 7.57 12.84
N SER A 61 18.02 7.57 13.00
CA SER A 61 17.31 6.88 14.08
C SER A 61 16.71 5.55 13.61
N ALA A 62 17.13 4.47 14.24
CA ALA A 62 16.60 3.13 13.98
C ALA A 62 15.11 2.97 14.38
N ALA A 63 14.59 3.85 15.24
CA ALA A 63 13.20 3.82 15.65
C ALA A 63 12.22 3.90 14.46
N PHE A 64 12.57 4.63 13.42
CA PHE A 64 11.75 4.69 12.20
C PHE A 64 11.71 3.37 11.43
N ILE A 65 12.76 2.55 11.55
CA ILE A 65 12.78 1.21 10.95
C ILE A 65 11.80 0.28 11.67
N ASP A 66 11.72 0.37 12.99
CA ASP A 66 10.76 -0.40 13.78
C ASP A 66 9.32 -0.04 13.39
N ILE A 67 9.05 1.24 13.19
CA ILE A 67 7.74 1.71 12.68
C ILE A 67 7.48 1.14 11.28
N ALA A 68 8.47 1.21 10.39
CA ALA A 68 8.34 0.68 9.03
C ALA A 68 8.03 -0.81 9.02
N LEU A 69 8.73 -1.59 9.86
CA LEU A 69 8.50 -3.04 10.01
C LEU A 69 7.10 -3.34 10.55
N GLY A 70 6.66 -2.59 11.57
CA GLY A 70 5.32 -2.74 12.14
C GLY A 70 4.23 -2.46 11.09
N VAL A 71 4.36 -1.36 10.37
CA VAL A 71 3.40 -0.99 9.30
C VAL A 71 3.42 -2.00 8.17
N ALA A 72 4.60 -2.48 7.77
CA ALA A 72 4.74 -3.49 6.72
C ALA A 72 4.08 -4.82 7.12
N LEU A 73 4.26 -5.24 8.37
CA LEU A 73 3.65 -6.48 8.89
C LEU A 73 2.12 -6.36 8.92
N VAL A 74 1.60 -5.26 9.47
CA VAL A 74 0.15 -5.02 9.52
C VAL A 74 -0.43 -4.92 8.10
N GLY A 75 0.26 -4.22 7.19
CA GLY A 75 -0.12 -4.11 5.79
C GLY A 75 -0.17 -5.47 5.10
N PHE A 76 0.83 -6.32 5.33
CA PHE A 76 0.86 -7.68 4.81
C PHE A 76 -0.34 -8.50 5.30
N LEU A 77 -0.62 -8.47 6.61
CA LEU A 77 -1.77 -9.18 7.18
C LEU A 77 -3.09 -8.66 6.61
N ALA A 78 -3.22 -7.36 6.44
CA ALA A 78 -4.40 -6.73 5.84
C ALA A 78 -4.59 -7.19 4.39
N THR A 79 -3.52 -7.22 3.60
CA THR A 79 -3.56 -7.68 2.20
C THR A 79 -3.96 -9.15 2.11
N VAL A 80 -3.39 -10.00 2.94
CA VAL A 80 -3.74 -11.44 2.99
C VAL A 80 -5.20 -11.64 3.40
N ALA A 81 -5.65 -10.92 4.43
CA ALA A 81 -7.05 -10.97 4.88
C ALA A 81 -8.00 -10.53 3.75
N PHE A 82 -7.67 -9.45 3.06
CA PHE A 82 -8.47 -8.92 1.97
C PHE A 82 -8.51 -9.88 0.77
N ALA A 83 -7.38 -10.47 0.41
CA ALA A 83 -7.32 -11.52 -0.61
C ALA A 83 -8.20 -12.72 -0.24
N GLY A 84 -8.20 -13.11 1.02
CA GLY A 84 -9.08 -14.15 1.55
C GLY A 84 -10.57 -13.80 1.40
N PHE A 85 -10.95 -12.56 1.68
CA PHE A 85 -12.32 -12.09 1.50
C PHE A 85 -12.77 -12.12 0.03
N ILE A 86 -11.90 -11.67 -0.89
CA ILE A 86 -12.20 -11.70 -2.32
C ILE A 86 -12.37 -13.16 -2.80
N ALA A 87 -11.47 -14.06 -2.38
CA ALA A 87 -11.54 -15.47 -2.74
C ALA A 87 -12.85 -16.11 -2.24
N ARG A 88 -13.24 -15.86 -1.01
CA ARG A 88 -14.50 -16.35 -0.43
C ARG A 88 -15.72 -15.75 -1.12
N GLY A 89 -15.70 -14.47 -1.44
CA GLY A 89 -16.76 -13.79 -2.18
C GLY A 89 -16.96 -14.37 -3.58
N ALA A 90 -15.87 -14.69 -4.29
CA ALA A 90 -15.91 -15.34 -5.59
C ALA A 90 -16.50 -16.76 -5.50
N ILE A 91 -16.11 -17.54 -4.47
CA ILE A 91 -16.66 -18.88 -4.24
C ILE A 91 -18.16 -18.81 -3.93
N ARG A 92 -18.56 -17.88 -3.06
CA ARG A 92 -19.98 -17.68 -2.72
C ARG A 92 -20.83 -17.28 -3.92
N SER A 93 -20.35 -16.40 -4.80
CA SER A 93 -21.09 -16.04 -6.01
C SER A 93 -21.21 -17.21 -6.98
N THR A 94 -20.26 -18.12 -7.02
CA THR A 94 -20.32 -19.33 -7.82
C THR A 94 -21.30 -20.37 -7.24
N GLU A 95 -21.34 -20.51 -5.92
CA GLU A 95 -22.28 -21.40 -5.23
C GLU A 95 -23.68 -20.82 -5.12
N GLY A 96 -23.80 -19.49 -5.02
CA GLY A 96 -25.08 -18.79 -4.91
C GLY A 96 -25.78 -18.52 -6.22
N THR A 97 -25.17 -18.79 -7.39
CA THR A 97 -25.89 -18.82 -8.65
C THR A 97 -26.81 -20.05 -8.60
N PRO A 98 -28.14 -19.83 -8.56
CA PRO A 98 -29.02 -20.96 -8.75
C PRO A 98 -28.62 -21.58 -10.08
N LYS A 99 -28.15 -22.81 -10.04
CA LYS A 99 -28.17 -23.63 -11.23
C LYS A 99 -29.61 -23.55 -11.69
N GLU A 100 -29.84 -22.85 -12.76
CA GLU A 100 -31.08 -23.04 -13.48
C GLU A 100 -31.11 -24.49 -13.88
N ASP A 101 -31.51 -25.33 -12.96
CA ASP A 101 -32.04 -26.63 -13.28
C ASP A 101 -33.44 -26.38 -13.87
N THR A 102 -33.39 -25.89 -15.07
CA THR A 102 -34.54 -26.11 -15.94
C THR A 102 -34.72 -27.61 -16.02
N PRO A 103 -35.86 -28.11 -15.59
CA PRO A 103 -36.20 -29.48 -15.88
C PRO A 103 -36.25 -29.73 -17.39
#